data_1a81de9e14f0f4f706c68cdc1b620cce
#
_entry.id   1a81de9e14f0f4f706c68cdc1b620cce
#
_cell.length_a   1.000
_cell.length_b   1.000
_cell.length_c   1.000
_cell.angle_alpha   90.00
_cell.angle_beta   90.00
_cell.angle_gamma   90.00
#
_symmetry.space_group_name_H-M   'P 1'
#
loop_
_entity.id
_entity.type
_entity.pdbx_description
1 polymer ?
#
loop_
_entity_poly.entity_id
_entity_poly.type
_entity_poly.pdbx_seq_one_letter_code
_entity_poly.pdbx_strand_id
1 'polypeptide(L)'
;MKIYISGKISGTDLTETRKRFAAVAEATKRLGYEPVNPLENGLSEHDTWKAHMLKDIAELLRCNAIYMLQGWEESKGARIEHYIATKKRMPIMYEVEQPMMSENE
;
A
#
# COMPACT_ATOMS: atom_id res chain seq x y z
N MET A 1 1.67 -9.40 -13.29
CA MET A 1 2.56 -8.69 -12.36
C MET A 1 1.79 -8.37 -11.08
N LYS A 2 2.36 -8.75 -9.96
CA LYS A 2 1.76 -8.46 -8.65
C LYS A 2 2.32 -7.17 -8.10
N ILE A 3 1.42 -6.30 -7.64
CA ILE A 3 1.81 -5.01 -7.08
C ILE A 3 1.30 -4.91 -5.65
N TYR A 4 2.22 -4.73 -4.71
CA TYR A 4 1.89 -4.57 -3.30
C TYR A 4 1.52 -3.13 -3.03
N ILE A 5 0.40 -2.92 -2.32
CA ILE A 5 -0.06 -1.57 -1.98
C ILE A 5 0.38 -1.25 -0.56
N SER A 6 1.15 -0.20 -0.39
CA SER A 6 1.70 0.20 0.91
C SER A 6 1.26 1.60 1.27
N GLY A 7 0.91 1.81 2.53
CA GLY A 7 0.48 3.13 2.99
C GLY A 7 0.21 3.13 4.47
N LYS A 8 -0.17 4.29 4.98
CA LYS A 8 -0.44 4.47 6.40
C LYS A 8 -1.78 3.84 6.77
N ILE A 9 -1.74 2.96 7.76
CA ILE A 9 -2.94 2.27 8.25
C ILE A 9 -3.16 2.59 9.73
N SER A 10 -2.12 2.43 10.55
CA SER A 10 -2.23 2.68 11.99
C SER A 10 -2.54 4.14 12.26
N GLY A 11 -3.48 4.37 13.16
CA GLY A 11 -3.85 5.73 13.52
C GLY A 11 -4.75 6.44 12.54
N THR A 12 -5.24 5.73 11.51
CA THR A 12 -6.17 6.32 10.55
C THR A 12 -7.59 5.89 10.85
N ASP A 13 -8.57 6.57 10.22
CA ASP A 13 -9.94 6.10 10.23
C ASP A 13 -9.99 4.84 9.38
N LEU A 14 -10.21 3.70 10.01
CA LEU A 14 -10.08 2.42 9.32
C LEU A 14 -11.09 2.25 8.18
N THR A 15 -12.30 2.78 8.34
CA THR A 15 -13.31 2.69 7.29
C THR A 15 -12.85 3.44 6.04
N GLU A 16 -12.35 4.66 6.22
CA GLU A 16 -11.87 5.45 5.08
C GLU A 16 -10.61 4.84 4.48
N THR A 17 -9.74 4.32 5.33
CA THR A 17 -8.50 3.69 4.87
C THR A 17 -8.80 2.46 4.02
N ARG A 18 -9.77 1.64 4.45
CA ARG A 18 -10.18 0.47 3.67
C ARG A 18 -10.71 0.87 2.31
N LYS A 19 -11.52 1.92 2.26
CA LYS A 19 -12.04 2.41 0.99
C LYS A 19 -10.92 2.87 0.07
N ARG A 20 -9.94 3.57 0.63
CA ARG A 20 -8.82 4.09 -0.14
C ARG A 20 -8.00 2.95 -0.74
N PHE A 21 -7.64 1.96 0.08
CA PHE A 21 -6.87 0.82 -0.40
C PHE A 21 -7.64 0.02 -1.43
N ALA A 22 -8.95 -0.15 -1.22
CA ALA A 22 -9.78 -0.88 -2.16
C ALA A 22 -9.87 -0.17 -3.50
N ALA A 23 -9.97 1.17 -3.48
CA ALA A 23 -10.05 1.94 -4.72
C ALA A 23 -8.75 1.83 -5.52
N VAL A 24 -7.62 1.86 -4.81
CA VAL A 24 -6.31 1.69 -5.46
C VAL A 24 -6.19 0.28 -6.05
N ALA A 25 -6.63 -0.72 -5.29
CA ALA A 25 -6.59 -2.10 -5.77
C ALA A 25 -7.44 -2.25 -7.03
N GLU A 26 -8.61 -1.64 -7.05
CA GLU A 26 -9.49 -1.73 -8.21
C GLU A 26 -8.86 -1.06 -9.42
N ALA A 27 -8.26 0.11 -9.23
CA ALA A 27 -7.58 0.81 -10.31
C ALA A 27 -6.41 -0.02 -10.85
N THR A 28 -5.69 -0.69 -9.95
CA THR A 28 -4.57 -1.56 -10.33
C THR A 28 -5.07 -2.71 -11.21
N LYS A 29 -6.19 -3.31 -10.84
CA LYS A 29 -6.79 -4.39 -11.65
C LYS A 29 -7.16 -3.89 -13.04
N ARG A 30 -7.72 -2.70 -13.12
CA ARG A 30 -8.13 -2.15 -14.42
C ARG A 30 -6.95 -1.95 -15.35
N LEU A 31 -5.77 -1.75 -14.79
CA LEU A 31 -4.56 -1.62 -15.58
C LEU A 31 -3.96 -2.97 -15.98
N GLY A 32 -4.58 -4.05 -15.54
CA GLY A 32 -4.15 -5.39 -15.92
C GLY A 32 -3.17 -6.03 -14.93
N TYR A 33 -3.00 -5.44 -13.75
CA TYR A 33 -2.10 -5.98 -12.74
C TYR A 33 -2.87 -6.63 -11.61
N GLU A 34 -2.18 -7.43 -10.82
CA GLU A 34 -2.79 -8.09 -9.67
C GLU A 34 -2.40 -7.33 -8.40
N PRO A 35 -3.36 -6.65 -7.73
CA PRO A 35 -3.04 -5.92 -6.52
C PRO A 35 -2.95 -6.85 -5.33
N VAL A 36 -2.04 -6.53 -4.40
CA VAL A 36 -1.97 -7.21 -3.11
C VAL A 36 -2.27 -6.14 -2.06
N ASN A 37 -3.43 -6.26 -1.46
CA ASN A 37 -3.96 -5.29 -0.51
C ASN A 37 -3.70 -5.81 0.90
N PRO A 38 -2.84 -5.16 1.70
CA PRO A 38 -2.50 -5.67 3.02
C PRO A 38 -3.68 -5.69 3.99
N LEU A 39 -4.74 -4.93 3.71
CA LEU A 39 -5.93 -4.99 4.55
C LEU A 39 -6.73 -6.26 4.33
N GLU A 40 -6.35 -7.06 3.33
CA GLU A 40 -6.97 -8.36 3.07
C GLU A 40 -5.99 -9.49 3.36
N ASN A 41 -5.10 -9.28 4.35
CA ASN A 41 -4.05 -10.26 4.65
C ASN A 41 -4.54 -11.43 5.52
N GLY A 42 -5.82 -11.46 5.85
CA GLY A 42 -6.39 -12.56 6.64
C GLY A 42 -6.35 -12.33 8.14
N LEU A 43 -5.73 -11.25 8.59
CA LEU A 43 -5.67 -10.91 10.00
C LEU A 43 -6.71 -9.86 10.34
N SER A 44 -7.10 -9.80 11.61
CA SER A 44 -8.09 -8.81 12.06
C SER A 44 -7.38 -7.60 12.66
N GLU A 45 -8.17 -6.54 12.88
CA GLU A 45 -7.62 -5.34 13.51
C GLU A 45 -7.20 -5.60 14.95
N HIS A 46 -7.62 -6.74 15.53
CA HIS A 46 -7.24 -7.11 16.89
C HIS A 46 -5.90 -7.86 16.95
N ASP A 47 -5.35 -8.23 15.81
CA ASP A 47 -4.03 -8.85 15.78
C ASP A 47 -2.96 -7.78 16.00
N THR A 48 -1.79 -8.21 16.47
CA THR A 48 -0.73 -7.26 16.81
C THR A 48 -0.14 -6.62 15.57
N TRP A 49 0.45 -5.45 15.76
CA TRP A 49 1.16 -4.76 14.69
C TRP A 49 2.28 -5.66 14.12
N LYS A 50 2.98 -6.37 15.02
CA LYS A 50 4.04 -7.27 14.58
C LYS A 50 3.50 -8.39 13.70
N ALA A 51 2.36 -8.96 14.07
CA ALA A 51 1.75 -10.03 13.26
C ALA A 51 1.39 -9.50 11.87
N HIS A 52 0.81 -8.31 11.81
CA HIS A 52 0.49 -7.69 10.52
C HIS A 52 1.74 -7.46 9.69
N MET A 53 2.81 -6.92 10.31
CA MET A 53 4.03 -6.63 9.58
C MET A 53 4.68 -7.90 9.03
N LEU A 54 4.70 -8.98 9.82
CA LEU A 54 5.28 -10.24 9.35
C LEU A 54 4.51 -10.77 8.15
N LYS A 55 3.19 -10.71 8.20
CA LYS A 55 2.36 -11.17 7.10
C LYS A 55 2.54 -10.29 5.88
N ASP A 56 2.54 -8.98 6.09
CA ASP A 56 2.65 -8.02 5.00
C ASP A 56 4.01 -8.12 4.30
N ILE A 57 5.08 -8.30 5.06
CA ILE A 57 6.42 -8.44 4.49
C ILE A 57 6.48 -9.72 3.65
N ALA A 58 5.90 -10.81 4.15
CA ALA A 58 5.87 -12.06 3.39
C ALA A 58 5.14 -11.88 2.06
N GLU A 59 4.02 -11.13 2.09
CA GLU A 59 3.27 -10.85 0.87
C GLU A 59 4.07 -9.95 -0.07
N LEU A 60 4.70 -8.91 0.48
CA LEU A 60 5.51 -7.99 -0.32
C LEU A 60 6.62 -8.74 -1.06
N LEU A 61 7.27 -9.69 -0.39
CA LEU A 61 8.37 -10.42 -0.99
C LEU A 61 7.93 -11.30 -2.16
N ARG A 62 6.64 -11.54 -2.28
CA ARG A 62 6.09 -12.31 -3.40
C ARG A 62 5.64 -11.41 -4.55
N CYS A 63 5.75 -10.11 -4.38
CA CYS A 63 5.28 -9.16 -5.37
C CYS A 63 6.39 -8.74 -6.31
N ASN A 64 6.00 -8.17 -7.44
CA ASN A 64 6.95 -7.71 -8.46
C ASN A 64 7.26 -6.22 -8.31
N ALA A 65 6.38 -5.48 -7.66
CA ALA A 65 6.51 -4.04 -7.51
C ALA A 65 5.74 -3.59 -6.29
N ILE A 66 6.00 -2.37 -5.83
CA ILE A 66 5.30 -1.78 -4.70
C ILE A 66 4.77 -0.42 -5.10
N TYR A 67 3.56 -0.10 -4.65
CA TYR A 67 2.93 1.19 -4.89
C TYR A 67 2.73 1.89 -3.56
N MET A 68 3.38 3.03 -3.38
CA MET A 68 3.37 3.78 -2.13
C MET A 68 2.27 4.83 -2.17
N LEU A 69 1.32 4.74 -1.25
CA LEU A 69 0.24 5.73 -1.15
C LEU A 69 0.75 7.02 -0.51
N GLN A 70 0.13 8.12 -0.84
CA GLN A 70 0.43 9.42 -0.25
C GLN A 70 0.39 9.33 1.27
N GLY A 71 1.38 9.92 1.93
CA GLY A 71 1.47 9.91 3.38
C GLY A 71 2.21 8.71 3.94
N TRP A 72 2.76 7.87 3.11
CA TRP A 72 3.46 6.67 3.56
C TRP A 72 4.64 7.00 4.48
N GLU A 73 5.25 8.16 4.31
CA GLU A 73 6.42 8.54 5.11
C GLU A 73 6.08 8.70 6.59
N GLU A 74 4.82 8.88 6.91
CA GLU A 74 4.36 9.02 8.28
C GLU A 74 4.01 7.68 8.92
N SER A 75 4.23 6.58 8.21
CA SER A 75 3.90 5.26 8.68
C SER A 75 5.17 4.43 8.88
N LYS A 76 5.38 3.96 10.12
CA LYS A 76 6.53 3.11 10.42
C LYS A 76 6.50 1.85 9.54
N GLY A 77 5.32 1.22 9.42
CA GLY A 77 5.20 0.01 8.63
C GLY A 77 5.48 0.25 7.15
N ALA A 78 4.91 1.32 6.60
CA ALA A 78 5.13 1.62 5.19
C ALA A 78 6.60 1.97 4.92
N ARG A 79 7.27 2.65 5.88
CA ARG A 79 8.69 2.94 5.71
C ARG A 79 9.52 1.67 5.68
N ILE A 80 9.16 0.69 6.51
CA ILE A 80 9.86 -0.59 6.51
C ILE A 80 9.67 -1.31 5.18
N GLU A 81 8.44 -1.31 4.67
CA GLU A 81 8.14 -1.95 3.39
C GLU A 81 8.88 -1.26 2.25
N HIS A 82 8.93 0.06 2.28
CA HIS A 82 9.67 0.82 1.29
C HIS A 82 11.17 0.48 1.34
N TYR A 83 11.72 0.37 2.54
CA TYR A 83 13.11 0.01 2.71
C TYR A 83 13.41 -1.37 2.13
N ILE A 84 12.54 -2.33 2.42
CA ILE A 84 12.71 -3.70 1.91
C ILE A 84 12.65 -3.69 0.38
N ALA A 85 11.67 -3.00 -0.19
CA ALA A 85 11.54 -2.91 -1.64
C ALA A 85 12.79 -2.29 -2.27
N THR A 86 13.34 -1.26 -1.61
CA THR A 86 14.55 -0.62 -2.10
C THR A 86 15.72 -1.59 -2.10
N LYS A 87 15.89 -2.33 -1.00
CA LYS A 87 17.00 -3.29 -0.90
C LYS A 87 16.87 -4.43 -1.89
N LYS A 88 15.64 -4.82 -2.22
CA LYS A 88 15.39 -5.88 -3.19
C LYS A 88 15.41 -5.36 -4.62
N ARG A 89 15.64 -4.08 -4.80
CA ARG A 89 15.63 -3.42 -6.11
C ARG A 89 14.31 -3.63 -6.85
N MET A 90 13.23 -3.67 -6.08
CA MET A 90 11.91 -3.80 -6.62
C MET A 90 11.46 -2.46 -7.20
N PRO A 91 10.81 -2.44 -8.35
CA PRO A 91 10.25 -1.18 -8.86
C PRO A 91 9.31 -0.56 -7.83
N ILE A 92 9.48 0.72 -7.60
CA ILE A 92 8.69 1.46 -6.63
C ILE A 92 7.93 2.55 -7.36
N MET A 93 6.60 2.54 -7.20
CA MET A 93 5.74 3.57 -7.76
C MET A 93 5.19 4.38 -6.61
N TYR A 94 4.99 5.67 -6.84
CA TYR A 94 4.48 6.56 -5.82
C TYR A 94 3.18 7.18 -6.28
N GLU A 95 2.19 7.18 -5.39
CA GLU A 95 0.96 7.89 -5.67
C GLU A 95 1.27 9.38 -5.66
N VAL A 96 0.95 10.06 -6.75
CA VAL A 96 1.18 11.49 -6.80
C VAL A 96 -0.09 12.21 -6.39
N GLU A 97 0.12 13.30 -5.67
CA GLU A 97 -0.99 14.13 -5.29
C GLU A 97 -1.59 14.73 -6.54
N GLN A 98 -2.90 14.56 -6.69
CA GLN A 98 -3.56 15.17 -7.82
C GLN A 98 -3.52 16.67 -7.66
N PRO A 99 -2.99 17.38 -8.64
CA PRO A 99 -2.99 18.82 -8.53
C PRO A 99 -4.42 19.30 -8.46
N MET A 100 -4.65 20.29 -7.61
CA MET A 100 -5.93 20.94 -7.61
C MET A 100 -6.18 21.45 -9.00
N MET A 101 -7.24 20.95 -9.60
CA MET A 101 -7.56 21.41 -10.90
C MET A 101 -7.91 22.86 -10.80
N SER A 102 -7.13 23.64 -11.47
CA SER A 102 -7.55 24.98 -11.71
C SER A 102 -8.65 24.87 -12.74
N GLU A 103 -9.76 25.43 -12.47
CA GLU A 103 -10.92 25.22 -13.29
C GLU A 103 -10.78 25.81 -14.64
N ASN A 104 -9.77 26.54 -14.82
CA ASN A 104 -9.50 27.12 -16.13
C ASN A 104 -8.42 26.36 -16.86
N GLU A 105 -8.07 25.25 -16.40
CA GLU A 105 -7.10 24.43 -17.10
C GLU A 105 -7.73 23.60 -18.14
#